data_5a6456f35ec7cc0858168c39c05e2a69
#
_entry.id   5a6456f35ec7cc0858168c39c05e2a69
#
_cell.length_a   1.000
_cell.length_b   1.000
_cell.length_c   1.000
_cell.angle_alpha   90.00
_cell.angle_beta   90.00
_cell.angle_gamma   90.00
#
_symmetry.space_group_name_H-M   'P 1'
#
loop_
_entity.id
_entity.type
_entity.pdbx_description
1 polymer ?
#
loop_
_entity_poly.entity_id
_entity_poly.type
_entity_poly.pdbx_seq_one_letter_code
_entity_poly.pdbx_strand_id
1 'polypeptide(L)'
;LFVDGQLVITGRQKDIIIVNGQNYYPHDIEEIVARLDDLDLNKVVVAGATPKGGQTEELIAFILHRRSPEAFKPMVAKVRSLIGEQTGLEVDKVIPVTRIPKTTSGKVQRGKLLQAYLDGEFDAVLDVLRPEADSATEADEDPLIAELERICREFAKDREIGPDDNLFEVGVSSLTLTEIVLAIDEKYPGKLDISDLFDYPTLREIAAFMRRQ
;
A
#
# COMPACT_ATOMS: atom_id res chain seq x y z
N LEU A 1 31.41 1.18 1.85
CA LEU A 1 31.58 2.57 1.52
C LEU A 1 32.79 3.14 2.23
N PHE A 2 33.56 3.99 1.56
CA PHE A 2 34.65 4.75 2.20
C PHE A 2 34.19 6.20 2.38
N VAL A 3 34.24 6.67 3.61
CA VAL A 3 33.95 8.06 3.97
C VAL A 3 35.14 8.61 4.75
N ASP A 4 35.71 9.71 4.30
CA ASP A 4 36.93 10.35 4.89
C ASP A 4 38.08 9.36 5.15
N GLY A 5 38.28 8.41 4.21
CA GLY A 5 39.33 7.40 4.30
C GLY A 5 39.04 6.23 5.26
N GLN A 6 37.85 6.18 5.86
CA GLN A 6 37.43 5.10 6.75
C GLN A 6 36.43 4.18 6.05
N LEU A 7 36.54 2.86 6.31
CA LEU A 7 35.58 1.87 5.85
C LEU A 7 34.32 1.93 6.72
N VAL A 8 33.20 2.35 6.12
CA VAL A 8 31.88 2.35 6.76
C VAL A 8 31.09 1.13 6.28
N ILE A 9 30.63 0.32 7.22
CA ILE A 9 29.75 -0.83 6.95
C ILE A 9 28.32 -0.33 7.05
N THR A 10 27.61 -0.22 5.91
CA THR A 10 26.23 0.30 5.81
C THR A 10 25.17 -0.78 5.92
N GLY A 11 25.53 -2.06 5.83
CA GLY A 11 24.58 -3.17 5.92
C GLY A 11 25.03 -4.38 5.11
N ARG A 12 24.11 -5.33 4.93
CA ARG A 12 24.33 -6.49 4.08
C ARG A 12 23.70 -6.24 2.72
N GLN A 13 24.43 -6.52 1.65
CA GLN A 13 23.96 -6.34 0.28
C GLN A 13 22.63 -7.09 0.01
N LYS A 14 22.43 -8.26 0.59
CA LYS A 14 21.21 -9.07 0.42
C LYS A 14 19.99 -8.56 1.21
N ASP A 15 20.18 -7.62 2.12
CA ASP A 15 19.11 -7.02 2.92
C ASP A 15 18.67 -5.67 2.33
N ILE A 16 19.33 -5.17 1.27
CA ILE A 16 18.97 -3.93 0.56
C ILE A 16 17.61 -4.11 -0.08
N ILE A 17 16.74 -3.13 0.09
CA ILE A 17 15.41 -3.06 -0.50
C ILE A 17 15.51 -2.20 -1.76
N ILE A 18 14.96 -2.68 -2.87
CA ILE A 18 14.99 -1.97 -4.15
C ILE A 18 13.58 -1.51 -4.50
N VAL A 19 13.32 -0.21 -4.36
CA VAL A 19 12.04 0.41 -4.73
C VAL A 19 12.29 1.40 -5.85
N ASN A 20 11.57 1.28 -6.96
CA ASN A 20 11.70 2.15 -8.13
C ASN A 20 13.15 2.34 -8.64
N GLY A 21 13.96 1.26 -8.55
CA GLY A 21 15.37 1.26 -8.97
C GLY A 21 16.32 1.96 -8.00
N GLN A 22 15.87 2.40 -6.85
CA GLN A 22 16.69 2.97 -5.78
C GLN A 22 16.94 1.98 -4.65
N ASN A 23 18.13 2.04 -4.06
CA ASN A 23 18.55 1.14 -2.98
C ASN A 23 18.30 1.80 -1.63
N TYR A 24 17.53 1.11 -0.77
CA TYR A 24 17.25 1.54 0.59
C TYR A 24 17.81 0.53 1.59
N TYR A 25 18.41 1.04 2.65
CA TYR A 25 18.89 0.20 3.74
C TYR A 25 17.80 0.05 4.80
N PRO A 26 17.39 -1.18 5.15
CA PRO A 26 16.34 -1.42 6.15
C PRO A 26 16.59 -0.67 7.46
N HIS A 27 17.85 -0.58 7.88
CA HIS A 27 18.23 0.04 9.15
C HIS A 27 17.88 1.54 9.19
N ASP A 28 18.07 2.25 8.08
CA ASP A 28 17.77 3.69 8.01
C ASP A 28 16.26 3.93 8.19
N ILE A 29 15.42 3.07 7.57
CA ILE A 29 13.97 3.13 7.71
C ILE A 29 13.55 2.68 9.13
N GLU A 30 14.19 1.65 9.70
CA GLU A 30 13.95 1.20 11.07
C GLU A 30 14.25 2.32 12.09
N GLU A 31 15.31 3.10 11.89
CA GLU A 31 15.64 4.26 12.73
C GLU A 31 14.59 5.36 12.64
N ILE A 32 14.03 5.60 11.48
CA ILE A 32 12.94 6.57 11.29
C ILE A 32 11.73 6.12 12.11
N VAL A 33 11.30 4.88 11.95
CA VAL A 33 10.12 4.32 12.65
C VAL A 33 10.32 4.25 14.16
N ALA A 34 11.55 3.95 14.61
CA ALA A 34 11.88 3.91 16.03
C ALA A 34 11.78 5.26 16.77
N ARG A 35 11.58 6.38 16.04
CA ARG A 35 11.30 7.69 16.63
C ARG A 35 9.87 7.87 17.11
N LEU A 36 8.97 6.97 16.70
CA LEU A 36 7.60 6.97 17.20
C LEU A 36 7.57 6.57 18.68
N ASP A 37 6.68 7.22 19.45
CA ASP A 37 6.46 6.90 20.84
C ASP A 37 6.15 5.41 21.03
N ASP A 38 6.68 4.80 22.07
CA ASP A 38 6.57 3.37 22.41
C ASP A 38 7.35 2.40 21.50
N LEU A 39 8.07 2.89 20.48
CA LEU A 39 8.93 2.07 19.62
C LEU A 39 10.42 2.29 19.91
N ASP A 40 11.22 1.29 19.62
CA ASP A 40 12.67 1.32 19.57
C ASP A 40 13.16 0.37 18.47
N LEU A 41 14.46 0.45 18.10
CA LEU A 41 15.07 -0.37 17.04
C LEU A 41 14.91 -1.90 17.25
N ASN A 42 14.68 -2.36 18.49
CA ASN A 42 14.45 -3.79 18.76
C ASN A 42 13.02 -4.22 18.47
N LYS A 43 12.11 -3.28 18.26
CA LYS A 43 10.69 -3.51 18.01
C LYS A 43 10.29 -3.36 16.57
N VAL A 44 11.20 -2.93 15.68
CA VAL A 44 10.94 -2.65 14.28
C VAL A 44 11.86 -3.51 13.41
N VAL A 45 11.30 -4.10 12.35
CA VAL A 45 12.05 -4.80 11.31
C VAL A 45 11.46 -4.42 9.96
N VAL A 46 12.28 -3.85 9.09
CA VAL A 46 11.86 -3.50 7.72
C VAL A 46 12.51 -4.44 6.73
N ALA A 47 11.77 -4.86 5.72
CA ALA A 47 12.26 -5.74 4.68
C ALA A 47 11.51 -5.54 3.35
N GLY A 48 12.17 -5.84 2.24
CA GLY A 48 11.54 -5.93 0.94
C GLY A 48 11.12 -7.36 0.62
N ALA A 49 9.96 -7.54 0.03
CA ALA A 49 9.50 -8.82 -0.48
C ALA A 49 8.98 -8.67 -1.91
N THR A 50 9.32 -9.62 -2.78
CA THR A 50 8.67 -9.71 -4.10
C THR A 50 7.57 -10.75 -4.00
N PRO A 51 6.28 -10.36 -4.02
CA PRO A 51 5.18 -11.30 -3.98
C PRO A 51 5.18 -12.20 -5.22
N LYS A 52 4.53 -13.37 -5.11
CA LYS A 52 4.43 -14.31 -6.24
C LYS A 52 3.69 -13.64 -7.40
N GLY A 53 4.40 -13.42 -8.51
CA GLY A 53 3.86 -12.75 -9.70
C GLY A 53 4.07 -11.24 -9.74
N GLY A 54 4.58 -10.61 -8.69
CA GLY A 54 4.97 -9.20 -8.67
C GLY A 54 6.29 -8.94 -9.39
N GLN A 55 6.44 -7.75 -9.98
CA GLN A 55 7.67 -7.29 -10.64
C GLN A 55 8.48 -6.32 -9.77
N THR A 56 7.88 -5.78 -8.72
CA THR A 56 8.49 -4.82 -7.79
C THR A 56 8.54 -5.40 -6.37
N GLU A 57 9.52 -4.96 -5.58
CA GLU A 57 9.57 -5.30 -4.16
C GLU A 57 8.53 -4.46 -3.40
N GLU A 58 7.75 -5.11 -2.54
CA GLU A 58 6.91 -4.49 -1.53
C GLU A 58 7.74 -4.11 -0.30
N LEU A 59 7.56 -2.90 0.19
CA LEU A 59 8.16 -2.44 1.44
C LEU A 59 7.28 -2.85 2.63
N ILE A 60 7.81 -3.72 3.48
CA ILE A 60 7.07 -4.28 4.63
C ILE A 60 7.73 -3.86 5.94
N ALA A 61 6.95 -3.30 6.85
CA ALA A 61 7.38 -2.98 8.21
C ALA A 61 6.73 -3.96 9.21
N PHE A 62 7.53 -4.78 9.88
CA PHE A 62 7.10 -5.65 10.98
C PHE A 62 7.35 -4.95 12.30
N ILE A 63 6.32 -4.81 13.13
CA ILE A 63 6.40 -4.08 14.40
C ILE A 63 5.98 -4.98 15.54
N LEU A 64 6.83 -5.05 16.57
CA LEU A 64 6.53 -5.82 17.77
C LEU A 64 5.33 -5.21 18.49
N HIS A 65 4.20 -5.91 18.45
CA HIS A 65 2.96 -5.53 19.11
C HIS A 65 2.32 -6.77 19.74
N ARG A 66 1.95 -6.68 21.03
CA ARG A 66 1.43 -7.83 21.79
C ARG A 66 -0.02 -7.66 22.20
N ARG A 67 -0.67 -6.59 21.76
CA ARG A 67 -2.10 -6.36 21.97
C ARG A 67 -2.88 -6.86 20.75
N SER A 68 -4.21 -6.67 20.77
CA SER A 68 -5.04 -7.04 19.64
C SER A 68 -4.67 -6.27 18.35
N PRO A 69 -4.91 -6.84 17.17
CA PRO A 69 -4.67 -6.16 15.90
C PRO A 69 -5.45 -4.84 15.77
N GLU A 70 -6.67 -4.75 16.32
CA GLU A 70 -7.47 -3.53 16.28
C GLU A 70 -6.79 -2.38 17.01
N ALA A 71 -6.14 -2.66 18.15
CA ALA A 71 -5.38 -1.66 18.90
C ALA A 71 -4.11 -1.19 18.14
N PHE A 72 -3.73 -1.88 17.08
CA PHE A 72 -2.58 -1.53 16.24
C PHE A 72 -2.96 -0.61 15.06
N LYS A 73 -4.24 -0.53 14.65
CA LYS A 73 -4.70 0.29 13.51
C LYS A 73 -4.13 1.73 13.52
N PRO A 74 -4.13 2.48 14.64
CA PRO A 74 -3.56 3.83 14.65
C PRO A 74 -2.05 3.87 14.39
N MET A 75 -1.32 2.81 14.73
CA MET A 75 0.12 2.70 14.48
C MET A 75 0.42 2.54 12.99
N VAL A 76 -0.43 1.85 12.24
CA VAL A 76 -0.27 1.66 10.79
C VAL A 76 -0.20 3.01 10.08
N ALA A 77 -1.16 3.90 10.33
CA ALA A 77 -1.21 5.23 9.74
C ALA A 77 0.02 6.07 10.13
N LYS A 78 0.43 6.04 11.40
CA LYS A 78 1.62 6.78 11.87
C LYS A 78 2.90 6.32 11.20
N VAL A 79 3.08 5.00 11.04
CA VAL A 79 4.28 4.42 10.39
C VAL A 79 4.31 4.79 8.92
N ARG A 80 3.18 4.66 8.21
CA ARG A 80 3.09 5.04 6.79
C ARG A 80 3.39 6.52 6.58
N SER A 81 2.74 7.42 7.34
CA SER A 81 2.97 8.87 7.26
C SER A 81 4.43 9.22 7.52
N LEU A 82 5.03 8.68 8.59
CA LEU A 82 6.39 9.01 8.98
C LEU A 82 7.42 8.56 7.93
N ILE A 83 7.29 7.34 7.40
CA ILE A 83 8.19 6.84 6.35
C ILE A 83 7.99 7.66 5.08
N GLY A 84 6.75 7.91 4.65
CA GLY A 84 6.43 8.73 3.48
C GLY A 84 7.00 10.13 3.56
N GLU A 85 6.82 10.82 4.69
CA GLU A 85 7.33 12.18 4.92
C GLU A 85 8.86 12.26 4.92
N GLN A 86 9.53 11.25 5.47
CA GLN A 86 10.98 11.27 5.64
C GLN A 86 11.76 10.72 4.44
N THR A 87 11.16 9.81 3.67
CA THR A 87 11.86 9.09 2.60
C THR A 87 11.21 9.21 1.23
N GLY A 88 9.95 9.63 1.17
CA GLY A 88 9.14 9.58 -0.05
C GLY A 88 8.72 8.16 -0.44
N LEU A 89 8.97 7.15 0.41
CA LEU A 89 8.58 5.76 0.15
C LEU A 89 7.15 5.50 0.61
N GLU A 90 6.43 4.76 -0.18
CA GLU A 90 5.17 4.14 0.24
C GLU A 90 5.44 2.80 0.93
N VAL A 91 4.78 2.55 2.05
CA VAL A 91 4.87 1.30 2.79
C VAL A 91 3.66 0.44 2.46
N ASP A 92 3.91 -0.67 1.76
CA ASP A 92 2.85 -1.57 1.31
C ASP A 92 2.14 -2.24 2.49
N LYS A 93 2.91 -2.78 3.44
CA LYS A 93 2.37 -3.49 4.59
C LYS A 93 3.03 -3.06 5.89
N VAL A 94 2.19 -2.83 6.93
CA VAL A 94 2.64 -2.62 8.31
C VAL A 94 2.01 -3.74 9.15
N ILE A 95 2.84 -4.67 9.62
CA ILE A 95 2.40 -5.95 10.21
C ILE A 95 2.78 -6.00 11.69
N PRO A 96 1.81 -6.12 12.61
CA PRO A 96 2.11 -6.40 14.02
C PRO A 96 2.59 -7.84 14.18
N VAL A 97 3.69 -8.01 14.88
CA VAL A 97 4.24 -9.33 15.22
C VAL A 97 4.36 -9.48 16.73
N THR A 98 4.03 -10.65 17.24
CA THR A 98 4.13 -10.92 18.69
C THR A 98 5.57 -11.18 19.12
N ARG A 99 6.45 -11.53 18.17
CA ARG A 99 7.87 -11.81 18.38
C ARG A 99 8.70 -11.46 17.15
N ILE A 100 9.85 -10.83 17.35
CA ILE A 100 10.88 -10.67 16.34
C ILE A 100 11.89 -11.83 16.48
N PRO A 101 12.02 -12.69 15.46
CA PRO A 101 12.95 -13.83 15.52
C PRO A 101 14.41 -13.33 15.51
N LYS A 102 15.22 -13.85 16.42
CA LYS A 102 16.65 -13.54 16.53
C LYS A 102 17.47 -14.82 16.55
N THR A 103 18.71 -14.72 16.10
CA THR A 103 19.70 -15.79 16.25
C THR A 103 20.12 -15.91 17.74
N THR A 104 20.86 -16.96 18.08
CA THR A 104 21.48 -17.13 19.39
C THR A 104 22.42 -15.98 19.75
N SER A 105 23.01 -15.31 18.77
CA SER A 105 23.84 -14.11 18.96
C SER A 105 23.05 -12.80 18.95
N GLY A 106 21.70 -12.84 19.00
CA GLY A 106 20.83 -11.68 19.07
C GLY A 106 20.55 -10.95 17.75
N LYS A 107 21.07 -11.45 16.60
CA LYS A 107 20.84 -10.83 15.28
C LYS A 107 19.44 -11.12 14.78
N VAL A 108 18.74 -10.10 14.29
CA VAL A 108 17.41 -10.22 13.68
C VAL A 108 17.44 -11.13 12.45
N GLN A 109 16.49 -12.03 12.37
CA GLN A 109 16.30 -12.97 11.26
C GLN A 109 15.18 -12.46 10.33
N ARG A 110 15.43 -11.40 9.55
CA ARG A 110 14.47 -10.81 8.60
C ARG A 110 13.87 -11.85 7.66
N GLY A 111 14.69 -12.74 7.13
CA GLY A 111 14.24 -13.79 6.21
C GLY A 111 13.16 -14.72 6.78
N LYS A 112 13.09 -14.91 8.11
CA LYS A 112 12.00 -15.69 8.73
C LYS A 112 10.69 -14.94 8.73
N LEU A 113 10.70 -13.62 8.97
CA LEU A 113 9.50 -12.79 8.90
C LEU A 113 8.99 -12.70 7.47
N LEU A 114 9.89 -12.52 6.50
CA LEU A 114 9.53 -12.53 5.08
C LEU A 114 8.95 -13.86 4.64
N GLN A 115 9.53 -14.99 5.06
CA GLN A 115 9.00 -16.30 4.72
C GLN A 115 7.60 -16.50 5.29
N ALA A 116 7.38 -16.15 6.56
CA ALA A 116 6.07 -16.20 7.20
C ALA A 116 5.02 -15.32 6.47
N TYR A 117 5.45 -14.13 5.99
CA TYR A 117 4.60 -13.28 5.16
C TYR A 117 4.23 -13.94 3.82
N LEU A 118 5.22 -14.47 3.11
CA LEU A 118 5.01 -15.15 1.82
C LEU A 118 4.21 -16.45 1.94
N ASP A 119 4.22 -17.08 3.11
CA ASP A 119 3.45 -18.28 3.44
C ASP A 119 2.01 -17.94 3.91
N GLY A 120 1.64 -16.64 3.99
CA GLY A 120 0.30 -16.18 4.38
C GLY A 120 0.01 -16.22 5.89
N GLU A 121 1.04 -16.38 6.75
CA GLU A 121 0.83 -16.44 8.22
C GLU A 121 0.22 -15.15 8.80
N PHE A 122 0.30 -14.04 8.07
CA PHE A 122 -0.21 -12.73 8.49
C PHE A 122 -1.52 -12.31 7.82
N ASP A 123 -2.11 -13.13 6.92
CA ASP A 123 -3.30 -12.77 6.15
C ASP A 123 -4.47 -12.39 7.06
N ALA A 124 -4.75 -13.20 8.07
CA ALA A 124 -5.84 -12.92 9.02
C ALA A 124 -5.64 -11.60 9.79
N VAL A 125 -4.39 -11.23 10.11
CA VAL A 125 -4.10 -9.97 10.80
C VAL A 125 -4.14 -8.79 9.85
N LEU A 126 -3.72 -8.98 8.61
CA LEU A 126 -3.81 -7.96 7.56
C LEU A 126 -5.26 -7.65 7.21
N ASP A 127 -6.15 -8.65 7.18
CA ASP A 127 -7.58 -8.43 6.98
C ASP A 127 -8.20 -7.55 8.08
N VAL A 128 -7.82 -7.74 9.34
CA VAL A 128 -8.25 -6.87 10.45
C VAL A 128 -7.70 -5.45 10.33
N LEU A 129 -6.49 -5.30 9.78
CA LEU A 129 -5.79 -4.02 9.65
C LEU A 129 -6.14 -3.25 8.39
N ARG A 130 -6.88 -3.86 7.47
CA ARG A 130 -7.37 -3.13 6.30
C ARG A 130 -8.06 -1.86 6.77
N PRO A 131 -7.77 -0.69 6.17
CA PRO A 131 -8.55 0.51 6.40
C PRO A 131 -10.03 0.19 6.17
N GLU A 132 -10.91 0.80 6.95
CA GLU A 132 -12.37 0.61 6.73
C GLU A 132 -12.80 1.06 5.32
N ALA A 133 -11.98 1.88 4.65
CA ALA A 133 -12.12 2.20 3.23
C ALA A 133 -11.77 1.02 2.29
N ASP A 134 -10.83 0.12 2.68
CA ASP A 134 -10.47 -1.07 1.90
C ASP A 134 -11.27 -2.31 2.32
N SER A 135 -11.93 -2.29 3.49
CA SER A 135 -12.83 -3.37 3.93
C SER A 135 -14.21 -3.32 3.25
N ALA A 136 -14.45 -2.31 2.41
CA ALA A 136 -15.62 -2.25 1.52
C ALA A 136 -15.55 -3.22 0.33
N THR A 137 -14.59 -4.15 0.28
CA THR A 137 -14.41 -5.04 -0.88
C THR A 137 -14.98 -6.46 -0.72
N GLU A 138 -15.68 -6.80 0.39
CA GLU A 138 -16.40 -8.09 0.43
C GLU A 138 -17.77 -8.07 1.13
N ALA A 139 -18.24 -6.92 1.68
CA ALA A 139 -19.55 -6.87 2.36
C ALA A 139 -20.45 -5.70 1.97
N ASP A 140 -19.97 -4.72 1.20
CA ASP A 140 -20.77 -3.69 0.55
C ASP A 140 -20.09 -3.30 -0.77
N GLU A 141 -20.10 -4.20 -1.74
CA GLU A 141 -19.95 -3.79 -3.13
C GLU A 141 -21.13 -2.87 -3.43
N ASP A 142 -20.87 -1.56 -3.30
CA ASP A 142 -21.78 -0.57 -3.84
C ASP A 142 -22.08 -0.95 -5.29
N PRO A 143 -23.30 -1.40 -5.60
CA PRO A 143 -23.61 -1.92 -6.92
C PRO A 143 -23.28 -0.94 -8.03
N LEU A 144 -23.27 0.38 -7.70
CA LEU A 144 -22.92 1.42 -8.65
C LEU A 144 -21.41 1.48 -8.87
N ILE A 145 -20.59 1.37 -7.83
CA ILE A 145 -19.12 1.35 -7.98
C ILE A 145 -18.69 0.10 -8.77
N ALA A 146 -19.18 -1.08 -8.42
CA ALA A 146 -18.90 -2.32 -9.13
C ALA A 146 -19.27 -2.23 -10.62
N GLU A 147 -20.40 -1.56 -10.93
CA GLU A 147 -20.82 -1.35 -12.31
C GLU A 147 -19.92 -0.34 -13.04
N LEU A 148 -19.49 0.73 -12.37
CA LEU A 148 -18.54 1.71 -12.94
C LEU A 148 -17.17 1.06 -13.20
N GLU A 149 -16.68 0.22 -12.30
CA GLU A 149 -15.45 -0.56 -12.52
C GLU A 149 -15.58 -1.50 -13.72
N ARG A 150 -16.74 -2.14 -13.87
CA ARG A 150 -17.01 -3.02 -15.01
C ARG A 150 -16.98 -2.25 -16.32
N ILE A 151 -17.60 -1.07 -16.38
CA ILE A 151 -17.55 -0.19 -17.56
C ILE A 151 -16.11 0.24 -17.84
N CYS A 152 -15.37 0.70 -16.84
CA CYS A 152 -13.97 1.09 -17.02
C CYS A 152 -13.11 -0.06 -17.56
N ARG A 153 -13.29 -1.28 -17.05
CA ARG A 153 -12.56 -2.47 -17.50
C ARG A 153 -12.87 -2.84 -18.96
N GLU A 154 -14.04 -2.53 -19.46
CA GLU A 154 -14.43 -2.77 -20.86
C GLU A 154 -13.66 -1.88 -21.83
N PHE A 155 -13.43 -0.62 -21.47
CA PHE A 155 -12.78 0.38 -22.32
C PHE A 155 -11.28 0.55 -22.06
N ALA A 156 -10.83 0.35 -20.82
CA ALA A 156 -9.43 0.43 -20.41
C ALA A 156 -8.80 -0.96 -20.20
N LYS A 157 -8.86 -1.83 -21.21
CA LYS A 157 -8.50 -3.25 -21.17
C LYS A 157 -7.08 -3.55 -20.67
N ASP A 158 -6.17 -2.62 -20.80
CA ASP A 158 -4.76 -2.79 -20.44
C ASP A 158 -4.44 -2.26 -19.01
N ARG A 159 -5.48 -1.90 -18.23
CA ARG A 159 -5.31 -1.28 -16.92
C ARG A 159 -6.37 -1.78 -15.94
N GLU A 160 -5.93 -2.08 -14.73
CA GLU A 160 -6.83 -2.24 -13.59
C GLU A 160 -7.07 -0.85 -12.99
N ILE A 161 -8.33 -0.44 -12.91
CA ILE A 161 -8.75 0.82 -12.32
C ILE A 161 -9.58 0.49 -11.09
N GLY A 162 -9.04 0.81 -9.92
CA GLY A 162 -9.73 0.66 -8.64
C GLY A 162 -10.68 1.83 -8.34
N PRO A 163 -11.55 1.68 -7.33
CA PRO A 163 -12.57 2.68 -6.98
C PRO A 163 -12.01 4.02 -6.52
N ASP A 164 -10.80 4.06 -6.01
CA ASP A 164 -10.14 5.25 -5.47
C ASP A 164 -9.01 5.79 -6.37
N ASP A 165 -8.78 5.14 -7.51
CA ASP A 165 -7.77 5.56 -8.48
C ASP A 165 -8.23 6.81 -9.23
N ASN A 166 -7.33 7.79 -9.35
CA ASN A 166 -7.55 8.98 -10.17
C ASN A 166 -7.42 8.62 -11.66
N LEU A 167 -8.53 8.68 -12.39
CA LEU A 167 -8.63 8.30 -13.80
C LEU A 167 -7.62 9.02 -14.71
N PHE A 168 -7.22 10.24 -14.36
CA PHE A 168 -6.22 11.02 -15.12
C PHE A 168 -4.79 10.56 -14.80
N GLU A 169 -4.52 10.15 -13.53
CA GLU A 169 -3.18 9.75 -13.08
C GLU A 169 -2.84 8.31 -13.49
N VAL A 170 -3.82 7.41 -13.54
CA VAL A 170 -3.62 6.04 -14.07
C VAL A 170 -3.38 6.03 -15.57
N GLY A 171 -3.41 7.22 -16.23
CA GLY A 171 -3.02 7.42 -17.64
C GLY A 171 -4.06 6.92 -18.63
N VAL A 172 -5.33 6.95 -18.26
CA VAL A 172 -6.45 6.74 -19.21
C VAL A 172 -6.46 7.90 -20.21
N SER A 173 -6.55 7.59 -21.51
CA SER A 173 -6.57 8.64 -22.53
C SER A 173 -7.88 9.44 -22.50
N SER A 174 -7.85 10.71 -22.91
CA SER A 174 -9.06 11.53 -22.98
C SER A 174 -10.15 10.92 -23.89
N LEU A 175 -9.74 10.17 -24.91
CA LEU A 175 -10.68 9.44 -25.76
C LEU A 175 -11.37 8.33 -24.97
N THR A 176 -10.60 7.52 -24.27
CA THR A 176 -11.13 6.43 -23.42
C THR A 176 -12.03 6.97 -22.30
N LEU A 177 -11.67 8.12 -21.67
CA LEU A 177 -12.53 8.78 -20.70
C LEU A 177 -13.87 9.20 -21.30
N THR A 178 -13.87 9.71 -22.55
CA THR A 178 -15.10 10.06 -23.26
C THR A 178 -15.96 8.81 -23.52
N GLU A 179 -15.35 7.71 -23.95
CA GLU A 179 -16.05 6.43 -24.17
C GLU A 179 -16.66 5.89 -22.87
N ILE A 180 -15.93 5.97 -21.75
CA ILE A 180 -16.43 5.58 -20.43
C ILE A 180 -17.64 6.43 -20.02
N VAL A 181 -17.55 7.76 -20.16
CA VAL A 181 -18.67 8.66 -19.82
C VAL A 181 -19.90 8.36 -20.68
N LEU A 182 -19.73 8.14 -21.98
CA LEU A 182 -20.83 7.78 -22.87
C LEU A 182 -21.47 6.45 -22.48
N ALA A 183 -20.68 5.45 -22.10
CA ALA A 183 -21.20 4.16 -21.63
C ALA A 183 -21.93 4.28 -20.29
N ILE A 184 -21.47 5.18 -19.41
CA ILE A 184 -22.19 5.50 -18.17
C ILE A 184 -23.51 6.21 -18.49
N ASP A 185 -23.51 7.19 -19.42
CA ASP A 185 -24.72 7.94 -19.78
C ASP A 185 -25.78 7.05 -20.46
N GLU A 186 -25.37 6.04 -21.23
CA GLU A 186 -26.31 5.05 -21.77
C GLU A 186 -27.11 4.32 -20.70
N LYS A 187 -26.48 4.04 -19.53
CA LYS A 187 -27.13 3.31 -18.42
C LYS A 187 -27.80 4.24 -17.41
N TYR A 188 -27.22 5.41 -17.22
CA TYR A 188 -27.63 6.41 -16.25
C TYR A 188 -27.77 7.78 -16.91
N PRO A 189 -28.76 7.98 -17.79
CA PRO A 189 -28.87 9.17 -18.63
C PRO A 189 -28.90 10.47 -17.80
N GLY A 190 -28.02 11.41 -18.16
CA GLY A 190 -27.92 12.73 -17.55
C GLY A 190 -27.37 12.77 -16.13
N LYS A 191 -26.79 11.67 -15.65
CA LYS A 191 -26.21 11.59 -14.29
C LYS A 191 -24.74 12.02 -14.22
N LEU A 192 -24.02 12.01 -15.35
CA LEU A 192 -22.61 12.34 -15.42
C LEU A 192 -22.28 13.00 -16.77
N ASP A 193 -21.55 14.10 -16.72
CA ASP A 193 -20.94 14.75 -17.89
C ASP A 193 -19.42 14.59 -17.84
N ILE A 194 -18.76 14.73 -19.00
CA ILE A 194 -17.29 14.64 -19.09
C ILE A 194 -16.59 15.70 -18.23
N SER A 195 -17.23 16.86 -18.03
CA SER A 195 -16.71 17.93 -17.18
C SER A 195 -16.71 17.58 -15.71
N ASP A 196 -17.63 16.70 -15.26
CA ASP A 196 -17.74 16.30 -13.87
C ASP A 196 -16.54 15.45 -13.43
N LEU A 197 -15.85 14.76 -14.39
CA LEU A 197 -14.65 13.98 -14.07
C LEU A 197 -13.49 14.83 -13.55
N PHE A 198 -13.44 16.13 -13.86
CA PHE A 198 -12.42 17.02 -13.33
C PHE A 198 -12.62 17.34 -11.85
N ASP A 199 -13.88 17.37 -11.42
CA ASP A 199 -14.25 17.63 -10.03
C ASP A 199 -14.36 16.33 -9.20
N TYR A 200 -14.62 15.19 -9.89
CA TYR A 200 -14.80 13.86 -9.29
C TYR A 200 -13.96 12.83 -10.04
N PRO A 201 -12.62 12.81 -9.84
CA PRO A 201 -11.72 12.01 -10.66
C PRO A 201 -11.65 10.53 -10.32
N THR A 202 -12.31 10.05 -9.26
CA THR A 202 -12.31 8.64 -8.84
C THR A 202 -13.70 8.01 -9.01
N LEU A 203 -13.77 6.68 -9.18
CA LEU A 203 -15.05 5.99 -9.34
C LEU A 203 -15.95 6.14 -8.10
N ARG A 204 -15.35 6.23 -6.92
CA ARG A 204 -16.06 6.46 -5.66
C ARG A 204 -16.71 7.84 -5.63
N GLU A 205 -16.00 8.86 -6.04
CA GLU A 205 -16.51 10.23 -6.11
C GLU A 205 -17.58 10.37 -7.18
N ILE A 206 -17.40 9.75 -8.35
CA ILE A 206 -18.40 9.69 -9.43
C ILE A 206 -19.68 9.03 -8.89
N ALA A 207 -19.57 7.86 -8.25
CA ALA A 207 -20.74 7.18 -7.68
C ALA A 207 -21.47 8.03 -6.64
N ALA A 208 -20.71 8.69 -5.77
CA ALA A 208 -21.28 9.60 -4.76
C ALA A 208 -21.95 10.85 -5.40
N PHE A 209 -21.41 11.37 -6.48
CA PHE A 209 -22.00 12.47 -7.26
C PHE A 209 -23.29 12.03 -7.95
N MET A 210 -23.27 10.92 -8.69
CA MET A 210 -24.43 10.40 -9.42
C MET A 210 -25.64 10.09 -8.52
N ARG A 211 -25.41 9.75 -7.23
CA ARG A 211 -26.50 9.53 -6.25
C ARG A 211 -27.16 10.83 -5.78
N ARG A 212 -26.48 11.95 -5.88
CA ARG A 212 -26.99 13.27 -5.48
C ARG A 212 -27.81 13.95 -6.57
N GLN A 213 -27.69 13.44 -7.80
CA GLN A 213 -28.48 13.85 -8.97
C GLN A 213 -29.78 13.03 -9.06
#